data_48a6b84972ea45259cde31e0637b45fc
#
_entry.id   48a6b84972ea45259cde31e0637b45fc
#
_cell.length_a   1.000
_cell.length_b   1.000
_cell.length_c   1.000
_cell.angle_alpha   90.00
_cell.angle_beta   90.00
_cell.angle_gamma   90.00
#
_symmetry.space_group_name_H-M   'P 1'
#
loop_
_entity.id
_entity.type
_entity.pdbx_description
1 polymer ?
#
loop_
_entity_poly.entity_id
_entity_poly.type
_entity_poly.pdbx_seq_one_letter_code
_entity_poly.pdbx_strand_id
1 'polypeptide(L)'
;MLQGLMMRMPLLISSLIRHADRHHGDVEIVSRRVEGDIHRYTYRELHRRSRQLANALEGLGIRSSDRVATLAWNGYRHMEL
;
A
#
# COMPACT_ATOMS: atom_id res chain seq x y z
N MET A 1 -13.63 -32.35 18.60
CA MET A 1 -13.13 -32.62 17.26
C MET A 1 -11.99 -31.66 16.93
N LEU A 2 -10.86 -32.20 16.47
CA LEU A 2 -9.75 -31.40 16.04
C LEU A 2 -10.10 -30.70 14.72
N GLN A 3 -9.87 -29.39 14.68
CA GLN A 3 -9.97 -28.65 13.43
C GLN A 3 -8.66 -28.80 12.66
N GLY A 4 -8.73 -28.84 11.34
CA GLY A 4 -7.55 -28.90 10.49
C GLY A 4 -6.62 -27.73 10.74
N LEU A 5 -5.35 -27.88 10.38
CA LEU A 5 -4.31 -26.86 10.55
C LEU A 5 -4.39 -25.81 9.45
N MET A 6 -5.59 -25.43 9.05
CA MET A 6 -5.79 -24.44 8.01
C MET A 6 -5.94 -23.05 8.61
N MET A 7 -5.32 -22.09 7.96
CA MET A 7 -5.41 -20.69 8.34
C MET A 7 -6.83 -20.16 8.11
N ARG A 8 -7.38 -19.48 9.12
CA ARG A 8 -8.71 -18.89 9.03
C ARG A 8 -8.71 -17.43 8.62
N MET A 9 -7.52 -16.85 8.46
CA MET A 9 -7.37 -15.46 8.06
C MET A 9 -7.43 -15.33 6.55
N PRO A 10 -8.16 -14.35 5.99
CA PRO A 10 -8.18 -14.12 4.55
C PRO A 10 -6.81 -13.70 4.04
N LEU A 11 -6.47 -14.15 2.84
CA LEU A 11 -5.23 -13.76 2.15
C LEU A 11 -5.47 -12.46 1.40
N LEU A 12 -5.28 -11.34 2.08
CA LEU A 12 -5.47 -10.00 1.52
C LEU A 12 -4.12 -9.30 1.36
N ILE A 13 -3.92 -8.65 0.22
CA ILE A 13 -2.72 -7.87 -0.04
C ILE A 13 -2.57 -6.73 0.97
N SER A 14 -3.68 -6.15 1.42
CA SER A 14 -3.67 -5.10 2.44
C SER A 14 -3.02 -5.51 3.76
N SER A 15 -2.94 -6.82 4.05
CA SER A 15 -2.26 -7.31 5.25
C SER A 15 -0.75 -7.08 5.18
N LEU A 16 -0.17 -7.03 3.98
CA LEU A 16 1.26 -6.82 3.79
C LEU A 16 1.69 -5.42 4.23
N ILE A 17 0.95 -4.40 3.83
CA ILE A 17 1.28 -3.02 4.21
C ILE A 17 1.03 -2.78 5.71
N ARG A 18 0.00 -3.41 6.28
CA ARG A 18 -0.24 -3.36 7.72
C ARG A 18 0.89 -3.98 8.51
N HIS A 19 1.39 -5.12 8.05
CA HIS A 19 2.54 -5.78 8.65
C HIS A 19 3.79 -4.90 8.57
N ALA A 20 4.06 -4.32 7.41
CA ALA A 20 5.20 -3.44 7.21
C ALA A 20 5.15 -2.21 8.13
N ASP A 21 3.99 -1.59 8.27
CA ASP A 21 3.81 -0.46 9.18
C ASP A 21 4.03 -0.86 10.63
N ARG A 22 3.42 -1.95 11.07
CA ARG A 22 3.46 -2.40 12.46
C ARG A 22 4.84 -2.85 12.92
N HIS A 23 5.53 -3.63 12.08
CA HIS A 23 6.78 -4.29 12.45
C HIS A 23 8.02 -3.63 11.86
N HIS A 24 7.87 -2.86 10.80
CA HIS A 24 8.97 -2.22 10.06
C HIS A 24 8.66 -0.76 9.74
N GLY A 25 7.86 -0.11 10.59
CA GLY A 25 7.37 1.26 10.34
C GLY A 25 8.47 2.29 10.16
N ASP A 26 9.63 2.09 10.76
CA ASP A 26 10.76 3.01 10.66
C ASP A 26 11.75 2.65 9.55
N VAL A 27 11.52 1.54 8.82
CA VAL A 27 12.37 1.15 7.70
C VAL A 27 12.11 2.08 6.52
N GLU A 28 13.19 2.57 5.94
CA GLU A 28 13.16 3.57 4.88
C GLU A 28 12.90 2.93 3.51
N ILE A 29 12.10 3.61 2.72
CA ILE A 29 11.89 3.32 1.31
C ILE A 29 12.57 4.43 0.51
N VAL A 30 13.46 4.04 -0.39
CA VAL A 30 14.23 4.98 -1.20
C VAL A 30 13.77 4.85 -2.65
N SER A 31 13.40 5.97 -3.25
CA SER A 31 12.89 6.01 -4.62
C SER A 31 13.48 7.20 -5.36
N ARG A 32 14.01 6.95 -6.54
CA ARG A 32 14.41 8.03 -7.44
C ARG A 32 13.17 8.57 -8.13
N ARG A 33 12.94 9.86 -8.02
CA ARG A 33 11.80 10.51 -8.65
C ARG A 33 12.09 10.80 -10.12
N VAL A 34 11.03 10.94 -10.91
CA VAL A 34 11.16 11.35 -12.31
C VAL A 34 11.76 12.75 -12.43
N GLU A 35 11.62 13.57 -11.39
CA GLU A 35 12.23 14.90 -11.31
C GLU A 35 13.76 14.84 -11.13
N GLY A 36 14.32 13.66 -10.91
CA GLY A 36 15.76 13.42 -10.85
C GLY A 36 16.36 13.36 -9.45
N ASP A 37 15.63 13.74 -8.43
CA ASP A 37 16.09 13.68 -7.04
C ASP A 37 15.69 12.35 -6.37
N ILE A 38 16.16 12.16 -5.14
CA ILE A 38 15.86 10.97 -4.34
C ILE A 38 14.80 11.33 -3.32
N HIS A 39 13.74 10.50 -3.31
CA HIS A 39 12.69 10.56 -2.31
C HIS A 39 12.90 9.48 -1.26
N ARG A 40 12.83 9.85 0.02
CA ARG A 40 12.97 8.92 1.13
C ARG A 40 11.80 9.08 2.08
N TYR A 41 11.18 7.97 2.44
CA TYR A 41 10.19 7.95 3.51
C TYR A 41 10.08 6.53 4.06
N THR A 42 9.27 6.34 5.09
CA THR A 42 9.17 5.07 5.82
C THR A 42 7.93 4.28 5.41
N TYR A 43 7.88 3.00 5.79
CA TYR A 43 6.67 2.19 5.59
C TYR A 43 5.46 2.75 6.32
N ARG A 44 5.66 3.39 7.47
CA ARG A 44 4.58 4.07 8.19
C ARG A 44 3.98 5.18 7.36
N GLU A 45 4.82 5.98 6.72
CA GLU A 45 4.38 7.06 5.84
C GLU A 45 3.71 6.52 4.57
N LEU A 46 4.26 5.45 3.98
CA LEU A 46 3.64 4.77 2.85
C LEU A 46 2.22 4.33 3.19
N HIS A 47 2.03 3.68 4.33
CA HIS A 47 0.71 3.21 4.77
C HIS A 47 -0.26 4.38 4.96
N ARG A 48 0.18 5.44 5.63
CA ARG A 48 -0.63 6.64 5.83
C ARG A 48 -1.07 7.26 4.50
N ARG A 49 -0.13 7.42 3.57
CA ARG A 49 -0.42 8.01 2.26
C ARG A 49 -1.31 7.13 1.40
N SER A 50 -1.12 5.81 1.46
CA SER A 50 -1.98 4.85 0.75
C SER A 50 -3.43 4.93 1.26
N ARG A 51 -3.62 5.10 2.56
CA ARG A 51 -4.95 5.30 3.14
C ARG A 51 -5.59 6.61 2.71
N GLN A 52 -4.80 7.69 2.62
CA GLN A 52 -5.27 8.97 2.10
C GLN A 52 -5.72 8.84 0.64
N LEU A 53 -4.95 8.11 -0.16
CA LEU A 53 -5.30 7.84 -1.55
C LEU A 53 -6.59 7.03 -1.66
N ALA A 54 -6.75 6.01 -0.82
CA ALA A 54 -7.98 5.22 -0.78
C ALA A 54 -9.21 6.11 -0.48
N ASN A 55 -9.07 7.03 0.47
CA ASN A 55 -10.14 7.98 0.78
C ASN A 55 -10.43 8.91 -0.39
N ALA A 56 -9.40 9.36 -1.10
CA ALA A 56 -9.57 10.20 -2.29
C ALA A 56 -10.30 9.46 -3.41
N LEU A 57 -9.95 8.20 -3.64
CA LEU A 57 -10.63 7.36 -4.64
C LEU A 57 -12.10 7.13 -4.28
N GLU A 58 -12.40 6.89 -3.02
CA GLU A 58 -13.77 6.78 -2.55
C GLU A 58 -14.55 8.08 -2.78
N GLY A 59 -13.92 9.22 -2.53
CA GLY A 59 -14.51 10.55 -2.81
C GLY A 59 -14.77 10.79 -4.28
N LEU A 60 -14.03 10.14 -5.18
CA LEU A 60 -14.26 10.20 -6.62
C LEU A 60 -15.34 9.23 -7.10
N GLY A 61 -15.93 8.46 -6.18
CA GLY A 61 -17.02 7.53 -6.52
C GLY A 61 -16.57 6.12 -6.88
N ILE A 62 -15.30 5.78 -6.65
CA ILE A 62 -14.80 4.42 -6.87
C ILE A 62 -15.37 3.48 -5.81
N ARG A 63 -15.97 2.38 -6.25
CA ARG A 63 -16.64 1.41 -5.38
C ARG A 63 -16.08 0.02 -5.61
N SER A 64 -16.51 -0.91 -4.76
CA SER A 64 -16.16 -2.31 -4.88
C SER A 64 -16.50 -2.82 -6.29
N SER A 65 -15.59 -3.60 -6.86
CA SER A 65 -15.65 -4.16 -8.22
C SER A 65 -15.39 -3.17 -9.35
N ASP A 66 -15.20 -1.90 -9.05
CA ASP A 66 -14.75 -0.95 -10.06
C ASP A 66 -13.31 -1.25 -10.47
N ARG A 67 -12.99 -0.94 -11.71
CA ARG A 67 -11.65 -1.14 -12.25
C ARG A 67 -10.91 0.18 -12.32
N VAL A 68 -9.71 0.18 -11.77
CA VAL A 68 -8.80 1.33 -11.84
C VAL A 68 -7.51 0.85 -12.49
N ALA A 69 -7.06 1.56 -13.51
CA ALA A 69 -5.81 1.26 -14.18
C ALA A 69 -4.77 2.32 -13.85
N THR A 70 -3.50 1.92 -13.86
CA THR A 70 -2.40 2.83 -13.63
C THR A 70 -1.41 2.76 -14.79
N LEU A 71 -0.86 3.92 -15.15
CA LEU A 71 0.25 4.04 -16.09
C LEU A 71 1.23 5.02 -15.45
N ALA A 72 2.28 4.49 -14.86
CA ALA A 72 3.20 5.30 -14.06
C ALA A 72 4.61 4.73 -14.08
N TRP A 73 5.60 5.60 -13.87
CA TRP A 73 6.97 5.18 -13.63
C TRP A 73 7.07 4.39 -12.33
N ASN A 74 8.04 3.48 -12.26
CA ASN A 74 8.32 2.69 -11.07
C ASN A 74 8.93 3.60 -9.99
N GLY A 75 8.12 4.00 -9.03
CA GLY A 75 8.51 4.88 -7.95
C GLY A 75 7.54 4.82 -6.78
N TYR A 76 7.77 5.65 -5.76
CA TYR A 76 6.97 5.62 -4.55
C TYR A 76 5.49 5.96 -4.81
N ARG A 77 5.23 6.84 -5.78
CA ARG A 77 3.85 7.21 -6.12
C ARG A 77 3.06 6.02 -6.68
N HIS A 78 3.71 5.21 -7.51
CA HIS A 78 3.08 4.01 -8.04
C HIS A 78 2.92 2.94 -6.96
N MET A 79 3.86 2.84 -6.04
CA MET A 79 3.78 1.92 -4.91
C MET A 79 2.60 2.24 -4.00
N GLU A 80 2.27 3.51 -3.83
CA GLU A 80 1.11 3.93 -3.02
C GLU A 80 -0.23 3.50 -3.63
N LEU A 81 -0.30 3.42 -4.95
CA LEU A 81 -1.50 2.98 -5.65
C LEU A 81 -1.76 1.49 -5.47
#